data_dad9330ab92b36574469856ac603f519
#
_entry.id   dad9330ab92b36574469856ac603f519
#
_cell.length_a   1.000
_cell.length_b   1.000
_cell.length_c   1.000
_cell.angle_alpha   90.00
_cell.angle_beta   90.00
_cell.angle_gamma   90.00
#
_symmetry.space_group_name_H-M   'P 1'
#
loop_
_entity.id
_entity.type
_entity.pdbx_description
1 polymer ?
#
loop_
_entity_poly.entity_id
_entity_poly.type
_entity_poly.pdbx_seq_one_letter_code
_entity_poly.pdbx_strand_id
1 'polypeptide(L)'
;YMQIHAGHVAARRIGAGSVRKECGALSHPRTLMGDFMAVDACFRAVFRELASSGLFAVKPSVLVHLVPEAVGGYTNVEERAFQEAAASAGARICKVVTGRLPLSDSQVGEALR
;
A
#
# COMPACT_ATOMS: atom_id res chain seq x y z
N TYR A 1 4.09 -2.03 5.85
CA TYR A 1 2.64 -2.15 5.89
C TYR A 1 2.00 -0.88 5.37
N MET A 2 1.31 -0.99 4.25
CA MET A 2 0.63 0.15 3.61
C MET A 2 -0.87 -0.08 3.66
N GLN A 3 -1.58 0.75 4.44
CA GLN A 3 -3.04 0.78 4.44
C GLN A 3 -3.51 1.74 3.36
N ILE A 4 -4.28 1.23 2.42
CA ILE A 4 -4.88 2.04 1.36
C ILE A 4 -6.30 2.40 1.78
N HIS A 5 -6.55 3.69 1.92
CA HIS A 5 -7.86 4.23 2.25
C HIS A 5 -8.38 5.07 1.08
N ALA A 6 -9.67 5.37 1.11
CA ALA A 6 -10.21 6.34 0.16
C ALA A 6 -9.51 7.69 0.38
N GLY A 7 -8.78 8.15 -0.62
CA GLY A 7 -8.12 9.45 -0.60
C GLY A 7 -6.78 9.54 0.13
N HIS A 8 -6.30 8.47 0.80
CA HIS A 8 -4.99 8.55 1.47
C HIS A 8 -4.35 7.19 1.68
N VAL A 9 -3.05 7.22 1.95
CA VAL A 9 -2.24 6.06 2.33
C VAL A 9 -1.69 6.29 3.73
N ALA A 10 -1.81 5.28 4.60
CA ALA A 10 -1.15 5.24 5.89
C ALA A 10 -0.15 4.09 5.87
N ALA A 11 1.13 4.38 5.98
CA ALA A 11 2.18 3.38 5.86
C ALA A 11 3.14 3.43 7.04
N ARG A 12 3.67 2.27 7.43
CA ARG A 12 4.70 2.20 8.45
C ARG A 12 5.70 1.10 8.15
N ARG A 13 6.92 1.32 8.61
CA ARG A 13 7.92 0.26 8.71
C ARG A 13 7.68 -0.43 10.05
N ILE A 14 7.71 -1.77 10.03
CA ILE A 14 7.54 -2.55 11.26
C ILE A 14 8.64 -2.18 12.25
N GLY A 15 8.24 -1.79 13.45
CA GLY A 15 9.16 -1.38 14.51
C GLY A 15 9.79 0.00 14.32
N ALA A 16 9.30 0.81 13.39
CA ALA A 16 9.88 2.11 13.08
C ALA A 16 8.78 3.13 12.74
N GLY A 17 9.16 4.21 12.07
CA GLY A 17 8.27 5.34 11.79
C GLY A 17 7.11 5.05 10.84
N SER A 18 6.14 5.95 10.86
CA SER A 18 4.96 5.90 10.03
C SER A 18 4.81 7.19 9.23
N VAL A 19 4.07 7.08 8.11
CA VAL A 19 3.78 8.18 7.20
C VAL A 19 2.31 8.13 6.82
N ARG A 20 1.66 9.28 6.79
CA ARG A 20 0.34 9.44 6.18
C ARG A 20 0.47 10.42 5.02
N LYS A 21 -0.05 10.04 3.86
CA LYS A 21 -0.01 10.90 2.68
C LYS A 21 -1.37 10.94 1.99
N GLU A 22 -1.85 12.16 1.76
CA GLU A 22 -3.06 12.36 0.96
C GLU A 22 -2.79 11.96 -0.49
N CYS A 23 -3.74 11.28 -1.10
CA CYS A 23 -3.59 10.73 -2.44
C CYS A 23 -4.92 10.82 -3.17
N GLY A 24 -5.13 11.90 -3.93
CA GLY A 24 -6.35 12.13 -4.69
C GLY A 24 -6.66 11.02 -5.69
N ALA A 25 -5.63 10.32 -6.17
CA ALA A 25 -5.79 9.19 -7.07
C ALA A 25 -6.62 8.04 -6.48
N LEU A 26 -6.70 7.96 -5.14
CA LEU A 26 -7.48 6.94 -4.44
C LEU A 26 -8.91 7.36 -4.15
N SER A 27 -9.37 8.47 -4.72
CA SER A 27 -10.72 9.00 -4.53
C SER A 27 -11.66 8.72 -5.69
N HIS A 28 -11.31 7.82 -6.60
CA HIS A 28 -12.15 7.47 -7.73
C HIS A 28 -13.45 6.83 -7.22
N PRO A 29 -14.63 7.25 -7.75
CA PRO A 29 -15.92 6.80 -7.21
C PRO A 29 -16.24 5.32 -7.44
N ARG A 30 -15.58 4.67 -8.40
CA ARG A 30 -15.87 3.28 -8.75
C ARG A 30 -14.84 2.28 -8.27
N THR A 31 -13.61 2.71 -8.05
CA THR A 31 -12.53 1.80 -7.67
C THR A 31 -11.36 2.57 -7.06
N LEU A 32 -10.66 1.95 -6.09
CA LEU A 32 -9.44 2.54 -5.56
C LEU A 32 -8.36 2.70 -6.63
N MET A 33 -8.26 1.74 -7.54
CA MET A 33 -7.27 1.77 -8.64
C MET A 33 -7.90 2.36 -9.89
N GLY A 34 -8.39 3.60 -9.79
CA GLY A 34 -9.00 4.28 -10.93
C GLY A 34 -8.01 4.86 -11.92
N ASP A 35 -6.81 5.23 -11.44
CA ASP A 35 -5.75 5.81 -12.27
C ASP A 35 -4.42 5.23 -11.80
N PHE A 36 -3.93 4.24 -12.53
CA PHE A 36 -2.70 3.54 -12.17
C PHE A 36 -1.49 4.48 -12.08
N MET A 37 -1.32 5.37 -13.04
CA MET A 37 -0.16 6.25 -13.07
C MET A 37 -0.12 7.19 -11.87
N ALA A 38 -1.28 7.70 -11.46
CA ALA A 38 -1.38 8.58 -10.31
C ALA A 38 -1.19 7.82 -8.99
N VAL A 39 -1.71 6.60 -8.88
CA VAL A 39 -1.48 5.74 -7.71
C VAL A 39 -0.01 5.35 -7.62
N ASP A 40 0.62 5.01 -8.74
CA ASP A 40 2.04 4.71 -8.82
C ASP A 40 2.88 5.89 -8.29
N ALA A 41 2.59 7.10 -8.72
CA ALA A 41 3.29 8.29 -8.26
C ALA A 41 3.12 8.50 -6.74
N CYS A 42 1.92 8.23 -6.22
CA CYS A 42 1.63 8.29 -4.79
C CYS A 42 2.47 7.29 -4.00
N PHE A 43 2.53 6.05 -4.46
CA PHE A 43 3.32 5.00 -3.80
C PHE A 43 4.81 5.34 -3.79
N ARG A 44 5.32 5.86 -4.89
CA ARG A 44 6.73 6.31 -4.96
C ARG A 44 7.01 7.40 -3.93
N ALA A 45 6.09 8.34 -3.76
CA ALA A 45 6.25 9.41 -2.78
C ALA A 45 6.24 8.87 -1.35
N VAL A 46 5.36 7.92 -1.03
CA VAL A 46 5.30 7.26 0.28
C VAL A 46 6.60 6.51 0.57
N PHE A 47 7.10 5.76 -0.39
CA PHE A 47 8.36 5.02 -0.24
C PHE A 47 9.53 5.97 0.00
N ARG A 48 9.59 7.11 -0.69
CA ARG A 48 10.63 8.11 -0.47
C ARG A 48 10.60 8.68 0.95
N GLU A 49 9.40 8.97 1.47
CA GLU A 49 9.27 9.48 2.84
C GLU A 49 9.69 8.43 3.88
N LEU A 50 9.30 7.17 3.69
CA LEU A 50 9.73 6.09 4.59
C LEU A 50 11.25 5.87 4.51
N ALA A 51 11.84 5.98 3.33
CA ALA A 51 13.27 5.82 3.16
C ALA A 51 14.07 6.98 3.79
N SER A 52 13.52 8.20 3.79
CA SER A 52 14.19 9.36 4.39
C SER A 52 14.30 9.26 5.91
N SER A 53 13.41 8.52 6.57
CA SER A 53 13.44 8.30 8.02
C SER A 53 14.31 7.10 8.42
N GLY A 54 14.90 6.40 7.46
CA GLY A 54 15.78 5.26 7.69
C GLY A 54 16.26 4.70 6.37
N LEU A 55 17.34 3.94 6.38
CA LEU A 55 17.95 3.41 5.18
C LEU A 55 17.28 2.13 4.72
N PHE A 56 16.88 2.07 3.45
CA PHE A 56 16.57 0.84 2.79
C PHE A 56 17.85 0.31 2.14
N ALA A 57 18.64 -0.43 2.91
CA ALA A 57 19.82 -1.11 2.36
C ALA A 57 19.43 -2.17 1.34
N VAL A 58 18.23 -2.74 1.49
CA VAL A 58 17.63 -3.71 0.56
C VAL A 58 16.19 -3.30 0.29
N LYS A 59 15.65 -3.75 -0.84
CA LYS A 59 14.25 -3.49 -1.17
C LYS A 59 13.33 -4.16 -0.15
N PRO A 60 12.31 -3.44 0.37
CA PRO A 60 11.45 -3.99 1.40
C PRO A 60 10.43 -4.99 0.85
N SER A 61 9.99 -5.89 1.74
CA SER A 61 8.76 -6.65 1.53
C SER A 61 7.59 -5.78 1.99
N VAL A 62 6.53 -5.73 1.21
CA VAL A 62 5.41 -4.81 1.43
C VAL A 62 4.10 -5.58 1.49
N LEU A 63 3.30 -5.30 2.50
CA LEU A 63 1.92 -5.73 2.59
C LEU A 63 1.03 -4.54 2.27
N VAL A 64 0.31 -4.61 1.17
CA VAL A 64 -0.69 -3.61 0.79
C VAL A 64 -2.05 -4.07 1.31
N HIS A 65 -2.68 -3.26 2.12
CA HIS A 65 -3.96 -3.57 2.74
C HIS A 65 -5.03 -2.63 2.18
N LEU A 66 -5.97 -3.19 1.42
CA LEU A 66 -7.09 -2.45 0.85
C LEU A 66 -8.20 -2.40 1.89
N VAL A 67 -8.31 -1.28 2.60
CA VAL A 67 -9.20 -1.15 3.75
C VAL A 67 -10.66 -0.92 3.36
N PRO A 68 -11.00 -0.08 2.36
CA PRO A 68 -12.40 0.13 1.99
C PRO A 68 -13.02 -1.15 1.42
N GLU A 69 -14.31 -1.35 1.72
CA GLU A 69 -15.08 -2.43 1.11
C GLU A 69 -15.37 -2.07 -0.35
N ALA A 70 -15.31 -3.08 -1.22
CA ALA A 70 -15.70 -2.96 -2.61
C ALA A 70 -16.91 -3.85 -2.87
N VAL A 71 -17.88 -3.35 -3.63
CA VAL A 71 -19.06 -4.14 -4.01
C VAL A 71 -18.61 -5.35 -4.83
N GLY A 72 -18.93 -6.54 -4.34
CA GLY A 72 -18.49 -7.79 -4.96
C GLY A 72 -17.03 -8.15 -4.67
N GLY A 73 -16.34 -7.39 -3.81
CA GLY A 73 -14.93 -7.59 -3.50
C GLY A 73 -14.00 -6.98 -4.55
N TYR A 74 -12.70 -7.01 -4.27
CA TYR A 74 -11.69 -6.56 -5.22
C TYR A 74 -11.42 -7.66 -6.24
N THR A 75 -11.23 -7.26 -7.49
CA THR A 75 -10.89 -8.19 -8.56
C THR A 75 -9.39 -8.52 -8.51
N ASN A 76 -9.00 -9.64 -9.13
CA ASN A 76 -7.59 -10.00 -9.26
C ASN A 76 -6.82 -8.98 -10.13
N VAL A 77 -7.50 -8.30 -11.05
CA VAL A 77 -6.90 -7.22 -11.83
C VAL A 77 -6.55 -6.03 -10.94
N GLU A 78 -7.44 -5.64 -10.04
CA GLU A 78 -7.18 -4.58 -9.09
C GLU A 78 -6.03 -4.94 -8.14
N GLU A 79 -6.04 -6.13 -7.59
CA GLU A 79 -4.97 -6.59 -6.70
C GLU A 79 -3.62 -6.61 -7.43
N ARG A 80 -3.60 -7.10 -8.67
CA ARG A 80 -2.38 -7.11 -9.49
C ARG A 80 -1.87 -5.69 -9.76
N ALA A 81 -2.76 -4.74 -10.02
CA ALA A 81 -2.38 -3.36 -10.25
C ALA A 81 -1.72 -2.75 -9.01
N PHE A 82 -2.23 -3.04 -7.80
CA PHE A 82 -1.58 -2.59 -6.57
C PHE A 82 -0.21 -3.25 -6.37
N GLN A 83 -0.07 -4.52 -6.69
CA GLN A 83 1.23 -5.20 -6.65
C GLN A 83 2.23 -4.54 -7.60
N GLU A 84 1.81 -4.22 -8.81
CA GLU A 84 2.65 -3.55 -9.80
C GLU A 84 3.06 -2.14 -9.34
N ALA A 85 2.15 -1.38 -8.75
CA ALA A 85 2.45 -0.06 -8.21
C ALA A 85 3.48 -0.13 -7.08
N ALA A 86 3.35 -1.09 -6.18
CA ALA A 86 4.31 -1.29 -5.09
C ALA A 86 5.68 -1.74 -5.62
N ALA A 87 5.71 -2.64 -6.58
CA ALA A 87 6.96 -3.09 -7.21
C ALA A 87 7.67 -1.93 -7.93
N SER A 88 6.91 -1.11 -8.65
CA SER A 88 7.42 0.08 -9.32
C SER A 88 8.00 1.10 -8.33
N ALA A 89 7.41 1.19 -7.13
CA ALA A 89 7.91 2.08 -6.07
C ALA A 89 9.16 1.54 -5.37
N GLY A 90 9.48 0.25 -5.52
CA GLY A 90 10.70 -0.35 -4.99
C GLY A 90 10.50 -1.56 -4.09
N ALA A 91 9.29 -2.12 -4.00
CA ALA A 91 9.05 -3.34 -3.22
C ALA A 91 9.73 -4.55 -3.88
N ARG A 92 10.39 -5.37 -3.07
CA ARG A 92 10.95 -6.64 -3.52
C ARG A 92 9.85 -7.69 -3.67
N ILE A 93 8.99 -7.77 -2.66
CA ILE A 93 7.83 -8.64 -2.62
C ILE A 93 6.64 -7.80 -2.18
N CYS A 94 5.52 -7.97 -2.84
CA CYS A 94 4.28 -7.32 -2.44
C CYS A 94 3.16 -8.35 -2.37
N LYS A 95 2.48 -8.39 -1.23
CA LYS A 95 1.25 -9.14 -1.06
C LYS A 95 0.11 -8.17 -0.80
N VAL A 96 -1.09 -8.52 -1.22
CA VAL A 96 -2.29 -7.69 -1.05
C VAL A 96 -3.28 -8.42 -0.17
N VAL A 97 -3.80 -7.72 0.83
CA VAL A 97 -4.88 -8.23 1.71
C VAL A 97 -6.01 -7.22 1.73
N THR A 98 -7.19 -7.68 2.10
CA THR A 98 -8.40 -6.86 2.21
C THR A 98 -8.99 -7.00 3.61
N GLY A 99 -9.82 -6.05 4.01
CA GLY A 99 -10.53 -6.08 5.28
C GLY A 99 -10.53 -4.72 5.96
N ARG A 100 -11.53 -4.47 6.80
CA ARG A 100 -11.73 -3.17 7.43
C ARG A 100 -10.84 -2.93 8.64
N LEU A 101 -10.36 -3.98 9.29
CA LEU A 101 -9.61 -3.86 10.53
C LEU A 101 -8.11 -3.78 10.25
N PRO A 102 -7.41 -2.78 10.79
CA PRO A 102 -5.96 -2.71 10.64
C PRO A 102 -5.28 -3.91 11.30
N LEU A 103 -4.10 -4.25 10.78
CA LEU A 103 -3.32 -5.39 11.26
C LEU A 103 -2.23 -4.93 12.21
N SER A 104 -1.95 -5.77 13.21
CA SER A 104 -0.79 -5.58 14.09
C SER A 104 0.51 -5.91 13.34
N ASP A 105 1.63 -5.48 13.90
CA ASP A 105 2.96 -5.80 13.33
C ASP A 105 3.17 -7.31 13.22
N SER A 106 2.71 -8.07 14.21
CA SER A 106 2.78 -9.53 14.20
C SER A 106 1.98 -10.14 13.04
N GLN A 107 0.76 -9.63 12.82
CA GLN A 107 -0.10 -10.09 11.72
C GLN A 107 0.51 -9.73 10.36
N VAL A 108 1.10 -8.56 10.24
CA VAL A 108 1.79 -8.15 9.01
C VAL A 108 2.98 -9.07 8.72
N GLY A 109 3.79 -9.36 9.71
CA GLY A 109 4.92 -10.28 9.57
C GLY A 109 4.48 -11.67 9.14
N GLU A 110 3.39 -12.17 9.72
CA GLU A 110 2.82 -13.47 9.38
C GLU A 110 2.31 -13.49 7.92
N ALA A 111 1.64 -12.42 7.49
CA ALA A 111 1.12 -12.33 6.12
C ALA A 111 2.23 -12.29 5.08
N LEU A 112 3.40 -11.78 5.43
CA LEU A 112 4.54 -11.64 4.51
C LEU A 112 5.46 -12.87 4.46
N ARG A 113 5.19 -13.86 5.26
CA ARG A 113 5.98 -15.10 5.25
C ARG A 113 5.70 -15.96 4.03
#